data_0ed555158ede7ad82685499d29189951
#
_entry.id   0ed555158ede7ad82685499d29189951
#
_cell.length_a   1.000
_cell.length_b   1.000
_cell.length_c   1.000
_cell.angle_alpha   90.00
_cell.angle_beta   90.00
_cell.angle_gamma   90.00
#
_symmetry.space_group_name_H-M   'P 1'
#
loop_
_entity.id
_entity.type
_entity.pdbx_description
1 polymer ?
#
loop_
_entity_poly.entity_id
_entity_poly.type
_entity_poly.pdbx_seq_one_letter_code
_entity_poly.pdbx_strand_id
1 'polypeptide(L)'
;MKTIFKTMFIAGAVAVVAGCGSNANKAQEETAAAVVEEVAPTVAVAQVSVREVPQIATYTSTVQPYVKNNITPQAGGRITKINVEIGDFVKAGQVLAEIDKAQLQQAQLSLKNQEVELARLKSLYEAGGLSKSDLDAIELQYNVTKTQVENLLENTVLVSPINGVVTARNYDVGDMCSVASPIFTVEQIVPVKLLVGISESDYSKVKKGDSVEVKAEAVPDKTFYGKINRIYPTIDPATRTFTVEVVIQNNYRTLRPGMFVRATVNFGVNNNVVIPDVAVVKQQGSGERFVYILNEDGTVTYQKVVLGRRMGAEYEVLEGIEDGATIVTGGQIRLKDGIKVTVNE
;
A
#
# COMPACT_ATOMS: atom_id res chain seq x y z
N MET A 1 5.09 49.46 -17.71
CA MET A 1 5.99 50.43 -17.07
C MET A 1 7.36 49.81 -17.18
N LYS A 2 8.14 49.98 -18.25
CA LYS A 2 9.11 51.05 -18.63
C LYS A 2 10.07 51.40 -17.49
N THR A 3 11.31 51.00 -17.66
CA THR A 3 12.57 51.81 -17.69
C THR A 3 13.73 50.84 -17.72
N ILE A 4 14.56 50.64 -18.77
CA ILE A 4 15.51 51.47 -19.55
C ILE A 4 16.57 52.19 -18.67
N PHE A 5 17.84 51.76 -18.77
CA PHE A 5 19.06 52.58 -18.72
C PHE A 5 20.23 51.67 -19.12
N LYS A 6 20.81 51.72 -20.30
CA LYS A 6 21.71 52.68 -20.98
C LYS A 6 23.19 52.55 -20.51
N THR A 7 23.95 51.90 -21.34
CA THR A 7 25.30 52.17 -21.93
C THR A 7 26.26 53.10 -21.19
N MET A 8 27.56 52.64 -21.11
CA MET A 8 28.70 53.57 -21.33
C MET A 8 29.93 52.81 -21.87
N PHE A 9 30.35 53.27 -23.05
CA PHE A 9 31.61 52.97 -23.79
C PHE A 9 32.72 53.85 -23.22
N ILE A 10 33.96 53.36 -23.06
CA ILE A 10 35.17 54.18 -23.11
C ILE A 10 36.28 53.37 -23.85
N ALA A 11 36.74 53.98 -24.93
CA ALA A 11 37.89 53.61 -25.74
C ALA A 11 39.13 54.43 -25.32
N GLY A 12 40.33 53.89 -25.57
CA GLY A 12 41.60 54.63 -25.45
C GLY A 12 42.74 53.64 -25.64
N ALA A 13 43.27 53.51 -26.76
CA ALA A 13 44.29 54.15 -27.55
C ALA A 13 45.73 53.76 -27.11
N VAL A 14 46.36 52.96 -27.97
CA VAL A 14 47.61 52.95 -28.69
C VAL A 14 48.85 53.67 -28.06
N ALA A 15 49.93 52.91 -27.93
CA ALA A 15 51.33 53.45 -28.26
C ALA A 15 52.23 52.30 -28.65
N VAL A 16 52.72 52.43 -29.88
CA VAL A 16 53.81 51.68 -30.54
C VAL A 16 55.11 52.28 -30.13
N VAL A 17 56.14 51.50 -29.73
CA VAL A 17 57.58 51.90 -29.87
C VAL A 17 58.33 50.72 -30.40
N ALA A 18 58.85 50.95 -31.60
CA ALA A 18 59.82 50.12 -32.26
C ALA A 18 61.23 50.40 -31.73
N GLY A 19 62.08 49.38 -31.62
CA GLY A 19 63.49 49.50 -31.31
C GLY A 19 64.25 48.30 -31.84
N CYS A 20 64.93 48.48 -32.97
CA CYS A 20 65.88 47.56 -33.61
C CYS A 20 67.19 47.41 -32.81
N GLY A 21 67.79 46.22 -32.85
CA GLY A 21 69.19 46.04 -32.42
C GLY A 21 69.64 44.58 -32.40
N SER A 22 70.26 44.22 -33.44
CA SER A 22 71.11 43.17 -33.96
C SER A 22 71.93 42.26 -33.02
N ASN A 23 72.06 41.03 -33.50
CA ASN A 23 73.23 40.13 -33.59
C ASN A 23 73.45 39.00 -32.57
N ALA A 24 73.29 37.80 -33.10
CA ALA A 24 74.18 36.63 -33.07
C ALA A 24 74.58 36.02 -31.67
N ASN A 25 74.08 34.86 -31.36
CA ASN A 25 74.88 33.63 -31.24
C ASN A 25 74.08 32.38 -31.19
N LYS A 26 74.39 31.37 -31.98
CA LYS A 26 73.95 30.01 -31.96
C LYS A 26 74.45 29.37 -30.66
N ALA A 27 73.53 28.91 -29.85
CA ALA A 27 73.75 27.82 -28.92
C ALA A 27 72.57 26.85 -29.07
N GLN A 28 72.84 25.67 -29.57
CA GLN A 28 71.94 24.51 -29.56
C GLN A 28 71.71 24.10 -28.09
N GLU A 29 70.59 24.37 -27.58
CA GLU A 29 70.07 23.65 -26.39
C GLU A 29 69.23 22.48 -26.91
N GLU A 30 69.79 21.29 -26.87
CA GLU A 30 69.05 20.03 -26.86
C GLU A 30 68.15 20.05 -25.65
N THR A 31 66.85 20.38 -25.83
CA THR A 31 65.88 20.17 -24.89
C THR A 31 65.62 18.64 -24.85
N ALA A 32 66.29 17.97 -23.94
CA ALA A 32 65.93 16.63 -23.55
C ALA A 32 64.43 16.64 -23.08
N ALA A 33 63.54 16.10 -23.91
CA ALA A 33 62.22 15.80 -23.52
C ALA A 33 62.33 14.81 -22.34
N ALA A 34 62.18 15.32 -21.12
CA ALA A 34 61.98 14.46 -19.97
C ALA A 34 60.70 13.66 -20.26
N VAL A 35 60.88 12.39 -20.54
CA VAL A 35 59.79 11.41 -20.50
C VAL A 35 59.32 11.43 -19.05
N VAL A 36 58.21 12.16 -18.77
CA VAL A 36 57.49 12.04 -17.53
C VAL A 36 56.90 10.64 -17.57
N GLU A 37 57.53 9.72 -16.89
CA GLU A 37 57.02 8.41 -16.64
C GLU A 37 55.70 8.62 -15.89
N GLU A 38 54.58 8.51 -16.61
CA GLU A 38 53.24 8.69 -16.07
C GLU A 38 53.01 7.56 -15.05
N VAL A 39 53.26 7.86 -13.77
CA VAL A 39 53.09 6.90 -12.67
C VAL A 39 51.64 6.41 -12.71
N ALA A 40 51.46 5.16 -13.02
CA ALA A 40 50.15 4.55 -13.10
C ALA A 40 49.38 4.83 -11.80
N PRO A 41 48.17 5.37 -11.86
CA PRO A 41 47.39 5.69 -10.68
C PRO A 41 47.08 4.43 -9.87
N THR A 42 47.26 4.51 -8.55
CA THR A 42 46.99 3.41 -7.64
C THR A 42 45.47 3.37 -7.33
N VAL A 43 44.90 2.18 -7.43
CA VAL A 43 43.44 1.94 -7.27
C VAL A 43 43.19 0.82 -6.27
N ALA A 44 42.08 0.93 -5.53
CA ALA A 44 41.52 -0.19 -4.79
C ALA A 44 40.50 -0.93 -5.66
N VAL A 45 40.49 -2.25 -5.58
CA VAL A 45 39.61 -3.09 -6.40
C VAL A 45 38.82 -4.06 -5.52
N ALA A 46 37.69 -4.53 -6.05
CA ALA A 46 36.93 -5.62 -5.47
C ALA A 46 36.40 -6.53 -6.58
N GLN A 47 36.46 -7.81 -6.34
CA GLN A 47 35.82 -8.79 -7.21
C GLN A 47 34.33 -8.84 -6.88
N VAL A 48 33.49 -8.78 -7.91
CA VAL A 48 32.03 -8.84 -7.77
C VAL A 48 31.51 -10.23 -8.09
N SER A 49 30.38 -10.56 -7.51
CA SER A 49 29.73 -11.87 -7.73
C SER A 49 28.23 -11.72 -7.83
N VAL A 50 27.61 -12.68 -8.53
CA VAL A 50 26.16 -12.83 -8.54
C VAL A 50 25.70 -13.25 -7.16
N ARG A 51 24.71 -12.55 -6.62
CA ARG A 51 24.05 -12.84 -5.34
C ARG A 51 22.54 -12.81 -5.49
N GLU A 52 21.86 -13.49 -4.58
CA GLU A 52 20.41 -13.39 -4.45
C GLU A 52 20.00 -12.01 -3.93
N VAL A 53 19.28 -11.27 -4.75
CA VAL A 53 18.77 -9.93 -4.43
C VAL A 53 17.28 -10.01 -4.20
N PRO A 54 16.79 -9.86 -2.94
CA PRO A 54 15.36 -9.89 -2.65
C PRO A 54 14.65 -8.72 -3.32
N GLN A 55 13.62 -9.02 -4.10
CA GLN A 55 12.79 -8.01 -4.76
C GLN A 55 11.64 -7.64 -3.81
N ILE A 56 11.87 -6.73 -2.88
CA ILE A 56 10.89 -6.26 -1.90
C ILE A 56 10.46 -4.83 -2.19
N ALA A 57 9.18 -4.52 -2.00
CA ALA A 57 8.71 -3.13 -2.01
C ALA A 57 7.85 -2.86 -0.77
N THR A 58 7.97 -1.66 -0.23
CA THR A 58 7.22 -1.23 0.95
C THR A 58 6.22 -0.16 0.54
N TYR A 59 4.97 -0.41 0.86
CA TYR A 59 3.83 0.47 0.59
C TYR A 59 3.21 0.91 1.91
N THR A 60 2.59 2.07 1.91
CA THR A 60 1.85 2.57 3.06
C THR A 60 0.36 2.28 2.88
N SER A 61 -0.31 1.95 3.97
CA SER A 61 -1.75 1.71 3.99
C SER A 61 -2.33 2.02 5.35
N THR A 62 -3.66 2.00 5.44
CA THR A 62 -4.40 2.12 6.69
C THR A 62 -5.15 0.84 6.98
N VAL A 63 -5.10 0.39 8.22
CA VAL A 63 -5.87 -0.78 8.68
C VAL A 63 -7.36 -0.49 8.54
N GLN A 64 -8.07 -1.40 7.90
CA GLN A 64 -9.52 -1.34 7.75
C GLN A 64 -10.18 -2.54 8.43
N PRO A 65 -11.41 -2.40 8.93
CA PRO A 65 -12.18 -3.54 9.38
C PRO A 65 -12.42 -4.49 8.18
N TYR A 66 -12.48 -5.78 8.44
CA TYR A 66 -12.79 -6.75 7.39
C TYR A 66 -14.18 -6.52 6.79
N VAL A 67 -15.15 -6.31 7.68
CA VAL A 67 -16.53 -5.88 7.36
C VAL A 67 -16.90 -4.71 8.26
N LYS A 68 -17.62 -3.74 7.73
CA LYS A 68 -18.22 -2.63 8.45
C LYS A 68 -19.71 -2.58 8.14
N ASN A 69 -20.53 -2.72 9.17
CA ASN A 69 -21.98 -2.64 9.05
C ASN A 69 -22.54 -1.48 9.86
N ASN A 70 -23.32 -0.68 9.16
CA ASN A 70 -24.13 0.37 9.77
C ASN A 70 -25.52 -0.20 10.06
N ILE A 71 -25.90 -0.25 11.32
CA ILE A 71 -27.17 -0.78 11.77
C ILE A 71 -28.18 0.34 11.80
N THR A 72 -29.06 0.34 10.80
CA THR A 72 -30.09 1.37 10.59
C THR A 72 -31.45 0.71 10.80
N PRO A 73 -32.40 1.36 11.48
CA PRO A 73 -33.75 0.85 11.63
C PRO A 73 -34.49 0.91 10.29
N GLN A 74 -35.37 -0.04 10.02
CA GLN A 74 -36.23 0.00 8.81
C GLN A 74 -37.44 0.92 8.97
N ALA A 75 -37.81 1.24 10.20
CA ALA A 75 -38.87 2.18 10.52
C ALA A 75 -38.43 3.11 11.66
N GLY A 76 -38.86 4.37 11.62
CA GLY A 76 -38.63 5.32 12.70
C GLY A 76 -39.39 4.95 13.96
N GLY A 77 -38.84 5.26 15.13
CA GLY A 77 -39.47 5.02 16.41
C GLY A 77 -38.62 5.47 17.60
N ARG A 78 -39.19 5.42 18.81
CA ARG A 78 -38.46 5.75 20.04
C ARG A 78 -37.63 4.55 20.49
N ILE A 79 -36.34 4.80 20.78
CA ILE A 79 -35.47 3.78 21.39
C ILE A 79 -35.87 3.58 22.84
N THR A 80 -36.29 2.37 23.17
CA THR A 80 -36.73 2.01 24.53
C THR A 80 -35.63 1.37 25.35
N LYS A 81 -34.67 0.70 24.69
CA LYS A 81 -33.58 0.02 25.36
C LYS A 81 -32.37 -0.08 24.47
N ILE A 82 -31.17 0.10 25.06
CA ILE A 82 -29.88 -0.17 24.45
C ILE A 82 -29.17 -1.20 25.33
N ASN A 83 -28.65 -2.26 24.70
CA ASN A 83 -28.02 -3.39 25.39
C ASN A 83 -26.49 -3.44 25.22
N VAL A 84 -25.91 -2.49 24.50
CA VAL A 84 -24.48 -2.48 24.16
C VAL A 84 -23.91 -1.06 24.18
N GLU A 85 -22.61 -0.96 24.47
CA GLU A 85 -21.88 0.29 24.46
C GLU A 85 -20.75 0.27 23.41
N ILE A 86 -20.18 1.46 23.15
CA ILE A 86 -19.01 1.57 22.26
C ILE A 86 -17.84 0.80 22.88
N GLY A 87 -17.23 -0.09 22.09
CA GLY A 87 -16.14 -0.96 22.52
C GLY A 87 -16.60 -2.39 22.85
N ASP A 88 -17.90 -2.63 23.01
CA ASP A 88 -18.41 -3.97 23.29
C ASP A 88 -18.24 -4.89 22.08
N PHE A 89 -17.91 -6.15 22.38
CA PHE A 89 -17.89 -7.21 21.38
C PHE A 89 -19.26 -7.87 21.29
N VAL A 90 -19.81 -7.91 20.09
CA VAL A 90 -21.13 -8.47 19.79
C VAL A 90 -21.03 -9.66 18.85
N LYS A 91 -21.95 -10.60 18.99
CA LYS A 91 -22.11 -11.76 18.10
C LYS A 91 -23.21 -11.51 17.07
N ALA A 92 -23.11 -12.18 15.93
CA ALA A 92 -24.20 -12.20 14.95
C ALA A 92 -25.50 -12.70 15.63
N GLY A 93 -26.62 -12.00 15.40
CA GLY A 93 -27.91 -12.25 16.04
C GLY A 93 -28.07 -11.64 17.43
N GLN A 94 -27.04 -11.06 18.03
CA GLN A 94 -27.16 -10.41 19.35
C GLN A 94 -27.97 -9.12 19.22
N VAL A 95 -28.93 -8.94 20.16
CA VAL A 95 -29.78 -7.76 20.25
C VAL A 95 -28.97 -6.56 20.75
N LEU A 96 -28.93 -5.51 19.96
CA LEU A 96 -28.21 -4.27 20.24
C LEU A 96 -29.13 -3.23 20.90
N ALA A 97 -30.33 -3.03 20.34
CA ALA A 97 -31.32 -2.11 20.86
C ALA A 97 -32.73 -2.57 20.54
N GLU A 98 -33.69 -2.00 21.25
CA GLU A 98 -35.12 -2.21 21.07
C GLU A 98 -35.79 -0.85 20.84
N ILE A 99 -36.68 -0.82 19.85
CA ILE A 99 -37.52 0.34 19.52
C ILE A 99 -38.91 0.07 20.12
N ASP A 100 -39.75 1.08 20.21
CA ASP A 100 -41.12 0.96 20.73
C ASP A 100 -41.89 -0.23 20.12
N LYS A 101 -42.44 -1.09 20.99
CA LYS A 101 -43.08 -2.35 20.63
C LYS A 101 -44.62 -2.28 20.62
N ALA A 102 -45.21 -1.09 20.78
CA ALA A 102 -46.68 -0.99 20.90
C ALA A 102 -47.39 -1.59 19.68
N GLN A 103 -46.96 -1.25 18.49
CA GLN A 103 -47.52 -1.80 17.24
C GLN A 103 -47.26 -3.30 17.08
N LEU A 104 -46.08 -3.78 17.45
CA LEU A 104 -45.70 -5.19 17.41
C LEU A 104 -46.60 -5.99 18.38
N GLN A 105 -46.81 -5.51 19.61
CA GLN A 105 -47.67 -6.16 20.60
C GLN A 105 -49.12 -6.27 20.13
N GLN A 106 -49.65 -5.19 19.54
CA GLN A 106 -51.00 -5.21 18.97
C GLN A 106 -51.13 -6.21 17.82
N ALA A 107 -50.16 -6.25 16.91
CA ALA A 107 -50.16 -7.20 15.80
C ALA A 107 -50.01 -8.66 16.28
N GLN A 108 -49.19 -8.91 17.32
CA GLN A 108 -49.05 -10.23 17.94
C GLN A 108 -50.36 -10.73 18.60
N LEU A 109 -51.11 -9.84 19.26
CA LEU A 109 -52.41 -10.19 19.81
C LEU A 109 -53.41 -10.51 18.70
N SER A 110 -53.42 -9.76 17.61
CA SER A 110 -54.25 -10.04 16.45
C SER A 110 -53.91 -11.40 15.81
N LEU A 111 -52.60 -11.69 15.62
CA LEU A 111 -52.14 -12.97 15.08
C LEU A 111 -52.57 -14.14 15.96
N LYS A 112 -52.43 -14.01 17.31
CA LYS A 112 -52.85 -15.04 18.25
C LYS A 112 -54.34 -15.31 18.17
N ASN A 113 -55.17 -14.27 18.01
CA ASN A 113 -56.63 -14.44 17.83
C ASN A 113 -56.95 -15.19 16.54
N GLN A 114 -56.26 -14.84 15.42
CA GLN A 114 -56.42 -15.51 14.15
C GLN A 114 -55.93 -16.98 14.17
N GLU A 115 -54.86 -17.28 14.92
CA GLU A 115 -54.36 -18.63 15.10
C GLU A 115 -55.43 -19.55 15.79
N VAL A 116 -56.07 -19.04 16.86
CA VAL A 116 -57.16 -19.76 17.55
C VAL A 116 -58.34 -19.96 16.61
N GLU A 117 -58.74 -18.94 15.86
CA GLU A 117 -59.84 -19.03 14.90
C GLU A 117 -59.54 -20.01 13.77
N LEU A 118 -58.32 -19.98 13.21
CA LEU A 118 -57.88 -20.94 12.18
C LEU A 118 -57.96 -22.38 12.72
N ALA A 119 -57.46 -22.64 13.93
CA ALA A 119 -57.54 -23.98 14.54
C ALA A 119 -58.97 -24.47 14.67
N ARG A 120 -59.91 -23.59 15.13
CA ARG A 120 -61.33 -23.90 15.25
C ARG A 120 -61.96 -24.22 13.88
N LEU A 121 -61.66 -23.40 12.85
CA LEU A 121 -62.24 -23.60 11.53
C LEU A 121 -61.66 -24.83 10.80
N LYS A 122 -60.38 -25.17 11.05
CA LYS A 122 -59.80 -26.43 10.58
C LYS A 122 -60.57 -27.66 11.13
N SER A 123 -60.85 -27.68 12.40
CA SER A 123 -61.67 -28.78 13.03
C SER A 123 -63.06 -28.83 12.44
N LEU A 124 -63.70 -27.68 12.15
CA LEU A 124 -65.01 -27.63 11.53
C LEU A 124 -64.96 -28.11 10.05
N TYR A 125 -63.95 -27.80 9.30
CA TYR A 125 -63.72 -28.30 7.95
C TYR A 125 -63.53 -29.83 7.92
N GLU A 126 -62.75 -30.37 8.87
CA GLU A 126 -62.55 -31.82 9.01
C GLU A 126 -63.87 -32.55 9.37
N ALA A 127 -64.79 -31.88 10.09
CA ALA A 127 -66.09 -32.36 10.37
C ALA A 127 -67.11 -32.17 9.19
N GLY A 128 -66.70 -31.60 8.08
CA GLY A 128 -67.56 -31.37 6.92
C GLY A 128 -68.45 -30.13 7.03
N GLY A 129 -68.28 -29.28 8.05
CA GLY A 129 -69.11 -28.10 8.33
C GLY A 129 -68.66 -26.80 7.69
N LEU A 130 -67.54 -26.80 6.92
CA LEU A 130 -66.95 -25.60 6.28
C LEU A 130 -66.55 -25.93 4.86
N SER A 131 -66.62 -24.96 3.94
CA SER A 131 -66.11 -25.13 2.60
C SER A 131 -64.58 -24.99 2.56
N LYS A 132 -63.93 -25.63 1.59
CA LYS A 132 -62.50 -25.48 1.37
C LYS A 132 -62.11 -24.02 1.05
N SER A 133 -62.93 -23.33 0.24
CA SER A 133 -62.70 -21.91 -0.08
C SER A 133 -62.69 -21.01 1.12
N ASP A 134 -63.55 -21.24 2.09
CA ASP A 134 -63.58 -20.44 3.35
C ASP A 134 -62.40 -20.74 4.22
N LEU A 135 -61.95 -22.01 4.30
CA LEU A 135 -60.72 -22.36 5.03
C LEU A 135 -59.49 -21.69 4.37
N ASP A 136 -59.34 -21.79 3.05
CA ASP A 136 -58.25 -21.20 2.32
C ASP A 136 -58.20 -19.67 2.52
N ALA A 137 -59.35 -18.99 2.57
CA ALA A 137 -59.42 -17.55 2.85
C ALA A 137 -58.91 -17.18 4.25
N ILE A 138 -59.27 -17.97 5.27
CA ILE A 138 -58.79 -17.74 6.64
C ILE A 138 -57.30 -18.07 6.80
N GLU A 139 -56.79 -19.13 6.13
CA GLU A 139 -55.36 -19.44 6.09
C GLU A 139 -54.55 -18.31 5.44
N LEU A 140 -55.06 -17.74 4.37
CA LEU A 140 -54.43 -16.58 3.71
C LEU A 140 -54.34 -15.39 4.66
N GLN A 141 -55.48 -15.07 5.34
CA GLN A 141 -55.53 -13.94 6.30
C GLN A 141 -54.54 -14.14 7.46
N TYR A 142 -54.45 -15.35 8.01
CA TYR A 142 -53.48 -15.71 9.05
C TYR A 142 -52.03 -15.51 8.53
N ASN A 143 -51.73 -16.02 7.35
CA ASN A 143 -50.38 -15.89 6.75
C ASN A 143 -50.00 -14.42 6.50
N VAL A 144 -50.91 -13.59 6.03
CA VAL A 144 -50.71 -12.14 5.84
C VAL A 144 -50.36 -11.46 7.19
N THR A 145 -51.17 -11.76 8.23
CA THR A 145 -50.92 -11.16 9.56
C THR A 145 -49.63 -11.68 10.18
N LYS A 146 -49.30 -12.96 9.97
CA LYS A 146 -48.03 -13.55 10.40
C LYS A 146 -46.83 -12.81 9.76
N THR A 147 -46.85 -12.61 8.46
CA THR A 147 -45.79 -11.86 7.74
C THR A 147 -45.69 -10.41 8.26
N GLN A 148 -46.85 -9.78 8.58
CA GLN A 148 -46.83 -8.44 9.17
C GLN A 148 -46.17 -8.41 10.54
N VAL A 149 -46.41 -9.41 11.40
CA VAL A 149 -45.76 -9.53 12.70
C VAL A 149 -44.24 -9.76 12.56
N GLU A 150 -43.84 -10.62 11.61
CA GLU A 150 -42.43 -10.88 11.34
C GLU A 150 -41.71 -9.59 10.90
N ASN A 151 -42.28 -8.82 9.97
CA ASN A 151 -41.72 -7.52 9.53
C ASN A 151 -41.67 -6.52 10.71
N LEU A 152 -42.69 -6.44 11.56
CA LEU A 152 -42.68 -5.53 12.71
C LEU A 152 -41.63 -5.97 13.75
N LEU A 153 -41.38 -7.26 13.92
CA LEU A 153 -40.35 -7.79 14.80
C LEU A 153 -38.92 -7.36 14.31
N GLU A 154 -38.64 -7.56 13.03
CA GLU A 154 -37.37 -7.14 12.42
C GLU A 154 -37.15 -5.64 12.56
N ASN A 155 -38.22 -4.84 12.47
CA ASN A 155 -38.15 -3.38 12.59
C ASN A 155 -37.97 -2.90 14.02
N THR A 156 -38.40 -3.70 15.01
CA THR A 156 -38.46 -3.31 16.43
C THR A 156 -37.25 -3.76 17.22
N VAL A 157 -36.62 -4.86 16.82
CA VAL A 157 -35.46 -5.43 17.51
C VAL A 157 -34.23 -5.36 16.58
N LEU A 158 -33.32 -4.50 16.92
CA LEU A 158 -32.08 -4.33 16.15
C LEU A 158 -31.04 -5.33 16.59
N VAL A 159 -30.59 -6.15 15.67
CA VAL A 159 -29.59 -7.20 15.90
C VAL A 159 -28.30 -6.93 15.10
N SER A 160 -27.18 -7.44 15.61
CA SER A 160 -25.94 -7.41 14.85
C SER A 160 -25.96 -8.48 13.76
N PRO A 161 -25.69 -8.15 12.48
CA PRO A 161 -25.59 -9.15 11.42
C PRO A 161 -24.24 -9.87 11.39
N ILE A 162 -23.24 -9.39 12.14
CA ILE A 162 -21.87 -9.91 12.15
C ILE A 162 -21.31 -10.04 13.58
N ASN A 163 -20.26 -10.84 13.72
CA ASN A 163 -19.42 -10.81 14.92
C ASN A 163 -18.46 -9.62 14.80
N GLY A 164 -18.46 -8.71 15.76
CA GLY A 164 -17.62 -7.52 15.68
C GLY A 164 -17.62 -6.70 16.96
N VAL A 165 -17.07 -5.50 16.86
CA VAL A 165 -17.04 -4.50 17.94
C VAL A 165 -17.93 -3.33 17.56
N VAL A 166 -18.70 -2.82 18.50
CA VAL A 166 -19.47 -1.58 18.34
C VAL A 166 -18.49 -0.41 18.32
N THR A 167 -18.37 0.27 17.16
CA THR A 167 -17.45 1.39 17.01
C THR A 167 -18.12 2.77 17.05
N ALA A 168 -19.44 2.81 16.84
CA ALA A 168 -20.23 4.04 17.00
C ALA A 168 -21.63 3.73 17.52
N ARG A 169 -22.16 4.64 18.34
CA ARG A 169 -23.52 4.71 18.83
C ARG A 169 -23.99 6.16 18.70
N ASN A 170 -25.00 6.40 17.87
CA ASN A 170 -25.41 7.74 17.47
C ASN A 170 -26.69 8.21 18.16
N TYR A 171 -27.34 7.33 18.98
CA TYR A 171 -28.59 7.63 19.68
C TYR A 171 -28.55 7.10 21.11
N ASP A 172 -29.32 7.73 21.97
CA ASP A 172 -29.53 7.34 23.37
C ASP A 172 -30.95 6.76 23.61
N VAL A 173 -31.10 6.15 24.77
CA VAL A 173 -32.44 5.66 25.22
C VAL A 173 -33.38 6.85 25.36
N GLY A 174 -34.56 6.76 24.75
CA GLY A 174 -35.56 7.81 24.71
C GLY A 174 -35.54 8.64 23.42
N ASP A 175 -34.46 8.60 22.61
CA ASP A 175 -34.39 9.29 21.35
C ASP A 175 -35.30 8.72 20.28
N MET A 176 -35.73 9.59 19.37
CA MET A 176 -36.44 9.19 18.15
C MET A 176 -35.44 8.90 17.05
N CYS A 177 -35.35 7.64 16.64
CA CYS A 177 -34.50 7.24 15.51
C CYS A 177 -35.25 7.31 14.17
N SER A 178 -34.49 7.42 13.09
CA SER A 178 -35.01 7.47 11.72
C SER A 178 -34.26 6.51 10.81
N VAL A 179 -34.86 6.17 9.67
CA VAL A 179 -34.27 5.30 8.63
C VAL A 179 -33.06 5.95 7.93
N ALA A 180 -32.87 7.26 8.09
CA ALA A 180 -31.80 8.01 7.40
C ALA A 180 -30.43 7.88 8.08
N SER A 181 -30.37 7.50 9.35
CA SER A 181 -29.12 7.49 10.12
C SER A 181 -28.93 6.17 10.88
N PRO A 182 -27.74 5.60 10.86
CA PRO A 182 -27.45 4.39 11.59
C PRO A 182 -27.49 4.64 13.11
N ILE A 183 -28.04 3.70 13.86
CA ILE A 183 -28.02 3.73 15.33
C ILE A 183 -26.65 3.24 15.83
N PHE A 184 -26.15 2.15 15.26
CA PHE A 184 -24.85 1.60 15.58
C PHE A 184 -24.00 1.40 14.33
N THR A 185 -22.69 1.44 14.54
CA THR A 185 -21.73 0.87 13.59
C THR A 185 -21.04 -0.31 14.26
N VAL A 186 -21.09 -1.48 13.62
CA VAL A 186 -20.39 -2.69 14.07
C VAL A 186 -19.32 -3.05 13.07
N GLU A 187 -18.10 -3.21 13.54
CA GLU A 187 -16.94 -3.51 12.71
C GLU A 187 -16.31 -4.85 13.08
N GLN A 188 -16.12 -5.70 12.08
CA GLN A 188 -15.35 -6.93 12.25
C GLN A 188 -13.87 -6.61 12.19
N ILE A 189 -13.19 -6.74 13.34
CA ILE A 189 -11.76 -6.45 13.51
C ILE A 189 -10.90 -7.71 13.65
N VAL A 190 -11.51 -8.88 13.55
CA VAL A 190 -10.85 -10.20 13.51
C VAL A 190 -11.49 -11.00 12.38
N PRO A 191 -10.77 -11.13 11.23
CA PRO A 191 -9.52 -10.49 10.85
C PRO A 191 -9.68 -8.99 10.54
N VAL A 192 -8.56 -8.31 10.21
CA VAL A 192 -8.53 -6.98 9.58
C VAL A 192 -8.03 -7.09 8.15
N LYS A 193 -8.24 -6.04 7.35
CA LYS A 193 -7.72 -5.96 5.99
C LYS A 193 -6.96 -4.67 5.75
N LEU A 194 -6.06 -4.71 4.76
CA LEU A 194 -5.40 -3.56 4.18
C LEU A 194 -5.75 -3.48 2.70
N LEU A 195 -5.93 -2.29 2.19
CA LEU A 195 -5.97 -2.03 0.76
C LEU A 195 -4.66 -1.36 0.38
N VAL A 196 -3.81 -2.08 -0.33
CA VAL A 196 -2.46 -1.63 -0.71
C VAL A 196 -2.44 -1.34 -2.20
N GLY A 197 -2.07 -0.11 -2.57
CA GLY A 197 -1.86 0.28 -3.96
C GLY A 197 -0.45 -0.13 -4.39
N ILE A 198 -0.35 -1.05 -5.34
CA ILE A 198 0.92 -1.55 -5.90
C ILE A 198 1.09 -1.00 -7.31
N SER A 199 2.34 -0.66 -7.69
CA SER A 199 2.64 -0.14 -9.04
C SER A 199 2.27 -1.14 -10.13
N GLU A 200 1.73 -0.65 -11.24
CA GLU A 200 1.42 -1.43 -12.45
C GLU A 200 2.63 -2.24 -12.95
N SER A 201 3.85 -1.72 -12.81
CA SER A 201 5.11 -2.40 -13.18
C SER A 201 5.33 -3.73 -12.46
N ASP A 202 4.74 -3.91 -11.26
CA ASP A 202 4.88 -5.11 -10.46
C ASP A 202 3.69 -6.06 -10.58
N TYR A 203 2.71 -5.75 -11.46
CA TYR A 203 1.49 -6.53 -11.60
C TYR A 203 1.73 -8.03 -11.86
N SER A 204 2.67 -8.35 -12.76
CA SER A 204 2.99 -9.74 -13.12
C SER A 204 3.66 -10.54 -11.99
N LYS A 205 4.22 -9.85 -10.99
CA LYS A 205 4.95 -10.44 -9.87
C LYS A 205 4.07 -10.77 -8.68
N VAL A 206 2.88 -10.14 -8.58
CA VAL A 206 1.96 -10.29 -7.44
C VAL A 206 1.01 -11.45 -7.66
N LYS A 207 0.90 -12.33 -6.66
CA LYS A 207 0.00 -13.48 -6.72
C LYS A 207 -0.89 -13.53 -5.47
N LYS A 208 -2.10 -14.06 -5.65
CA LYS A 208 -2.98 -14.38 -4.53
C LYS A 208 -2.31 -15.42 -3.63
N GLY A 209 -2.30 -15.16 -2.33
CA GLY A 209 -1.68 -16.01 -1.31
C GLY A 209 -0.28 -15.55 -0.88
N ASP A 210 0.34 -14.61 -1.60
CA ASP A 210 1.65 -14.08 -1.22
C ASP A 210 1.61 -13.49 0.19
N SER A 211 2.70 -13.73 0.93
CA SER A 211 2.85 -13.20 2.29
C SER A 211 3.30 -11.74 2.25
N VAL A 212 2.68 -10.95 3.09
CA VAL A 212 2.97 -9.52 3.25
C VAL A 212 3.37 -9.27 4.70
N GLU A 213 4.56 -8.73 4.90
CA GLU A 213 5.01 -8.26 6.21
C GLU A 213 4.41 -6.88 6.50
N VAL A 214 3.82 -6.72 7.68
CA VAL A 214 3.13 -5.48 8.06
C VAL A 214 3.66 -4.98 9.39
N LYS A 215 4.12 -3.73 9.40
CA LYS A 215 4.56 -3.00 10.60
C LYS A 215 3.66 -1.80 10.83
N ALA A 216 3.09 -1.73 12.04
CA ALA A 216 2.26 -0.59 12.47
C ALA A 216 3.11 0.39 13.27
N GLU A 217 3.05 1.68 12.94
CA GLU A 217 3.82 2.71 13.67
C GLU A 217 3.39 2.82 15.15
N ALA A 218 2.11 2.55 15.42
CA ALA A 218 1.58 2.55 16.79
C ALA A 218 2.06 1.37 17.65
N VAL A 219 2.67 0.32 17.05
CA VAL A 219 3.15 -0.88 17.73
C VAL A 219 4.46 -1.33 17.09
N PRO A 220 5.55 -0.56 17.28
CA PRO A 220 6.81 -0.73 16.55
C PRO A 220 7.51 -2.07 16.83
N ASP A 221 7.31 -2.65 18.01
CA ASP A 221 7.97 -3.89 18.44
C ASP A 221 7.34 -5.17 17.87
N LYS A 222 6.21 -5.03 17.14
CA LYS A 222 5.49 -6.19 16.60
C LYS A 222 5.42 -6.14 15.09
N THR A 223 5.81 -7.25 14.48
CA THR A 223 5.60 -7.49 13.06
C THR A 223 4.39 -8.40 12.87
N PHE A 224 3.52 -8.04 11.96
CA PHE A 224 2.35 -8.82 11.59
C PHE A 224 2.55 -9.39 10.19
N TYR A 225 1.92 -10.53 9.93
CA TYR A 225 1.95 -11.16 8.62
C TYR A 225 0.53 -11.28 8.09
N GLY A 226 0.33 -10.80 6.89
CA GLY A 226 -0.90 -10.93 6.12
C GLY A 226 -0.69 -11.77 4.88
N LYS A 227 -1.80 -12.10 4.21
CA LYS A 227 -1.79 -12.75 2.90
C LYS A 227 -2.62 -11.96 1.91
N ILE A 228 -2.16 -11.89 0.67
CA ILE A 228 -2.93 -11.32 -0.43
C ILE A 228 -4.14 -12.22 -0.68
N ASN A 229 -5.32 -11.70 -0.36
CA ASN A 229 -6.60 -12.40 -0.53
C ASN A 229 -7.21 -12.15 -1.90
N ARG A 230 -7.10 -10.90 -2.38
CA ARG A 230 -7.69 -10.46 -3.64
C ARG A 230 -6.82 -9.42 -4.33
N ILE A 231 -6.72 -9.52 -5.64
CA ILE A 231 -6.15 -8.50 -6.52
C ILE A 231 -7.32 -7.88 -7.27
N TYR A 232 -7.47 -6.55 -7.18
CA TYR A 232 -8.54 -5.85 -7.88
C TYR A 232 -8.24 -5.79 -9.38
N PRO A 233 -9.26 -5.95 -10.22
CA PRO A 233 -9.05 -6.07 -11.67
C PRO A 233 -8.82 -4.73 -12.38
N THR A 234 -8.92 -3.61 -11.65
CA THR A 234 -8.83 -2.26 -12.20
C THR A 234 -7.54 -1.57 -11.72
N ILE A 235 -6.94 -0.79 -12.63
CA ILE A 235 -5.81 0.08 -12.36
C ILE A 235 -6.34 1.51 -12.25
N ASP A 236 -5.90 2.24 -11.25
CA ASP A 236 -6.16 3.68 -11.13
C ASP A 236 -5.25 4.42 -12.12
N PRO A 237 -5.81 5.10 -13.14
CA PRO A 237 -5.01 5.78 -14.16
C PRO A 237 -4.27 7.00 -13.63
N ALA A 238 -4.71 7.62 -12.52
CA ALA A 238 -4.08 8.79 -11.95
C ALA A 238 -2.79 8.43 -11.19
N THR A 239 -2.82 7.31 -10.46
CA THR A 239 -1.69 6.84 -9.63
C THR A 239 -0.88 5.75 -10.29
N ARG A 240 -1.35 5.15 -11.39
CA ARG A 240 -0.75 3.99 -12.05
C ARG A 240 -0.54 2.82 -11.09
N THR A 241 -1.51 2.60 -10.19
CA THR A 241 -1.49 1.51 -9.21
C THR A 241 -2.72 0.63 -9.34
N PHE A 242 -2.57 -0.64 -9.01
CA PHE A 242 -3.69 -1.56 -8.76
C PHE A 242 -3.77 -1.87 -7.27
N THR A 243 -4.99 -2.09 -6.79
CA THR A 243 -5.23 -2.36 -5.38
C THR A 243 -5.17 -3.85 -5.10
N VAL A 244 -4.48 -4.23 -4.03
CA VAL A 244 -4.53 -5.57 -3.46
C VAL A 244 -5.12 -5.52 -2.06
N GLU A 245 -5.98 -6.50 -1.76
CA GLU A 245 -6.53 -6.71 -0.44
C GLU A 245 -5.66 -7.70 0.32
N VAL A 246 -5.04 -7.25 1.39
CA VAL A 246 -4.24 -8.07 2.30
C VAL A 246 -5.04 -8.33 3.57
N VAL A 247 -5.22 -9.61 3.94
CA VAL A 247 -5.95 -10.01 5.15
C VAL A 247 -4.95 -10.45 6.21
N ILE A 248 -5.12 -9.92 7.43
CA ILE A 248 -4.28 -10.19 8.59
C ILE A 248 -5.14 -10.79 9.70
N GLN A 249 -4.73 -11.95 10.22
CA GLN A 249 -5.35 -12.55 11.41
C GLN A 249 -5.00 -11.70 12.64
N ASN A 250 -5.99 -11.04 13.20
CA ASN A 250 -5.82 -10.10 14.31
C ASN A 250 -6.36 -10.68 15.63
N ASN A 251 -5.99 -11.91 15.96
CA ASN A 251 -6.55 -12.65 17.09
C ASN A 251 -6.40 -11.91 18.43
N TYR A 252 -5.29 -11.20 18.61
CA TYR A 252 -5.02 -10.40 19.82
C TYR A 252 -5.63 -9.00 19.77
N ARG A 253 -6.34 -8.63 18.66
CA ARG A 253 -6.96 -7.31 18.47
C ARG A 253 -5.98 -6.14 18.63
N THR A 254 -4.70 -6.37 18.36
CA THR A 254 -3.65 -5.37 18.49
C THR A 254 -3.75 -4.32 17.39
N LEU A 255 -4.05 -4.75 16.16
CA LEU A 255 -4.31 -3.84 15.05
C LEU A 255 -5.73 -3.30 15.14
N ARG A 256 -5.87 -1.98 15.13
CA ARG A 256 -7.17 -1.30 15.14
C ARG A 256 -7.42 -0.62 13.81
N PRO A 257 -8.65 -0.63 13.29
CA PRO A 257 -9.03 0.19 12.16
C PRO A 257 -8.61 1.65 12.35
N GLY A 258 -8.09 2.27 11.29
CA GLY A 258 -7.52 3.61 11.33
C GLY A 258 -6.02 3.69 11.59
N MET A 259 -5.36 2.63 12.06
CA MET A 259 -3.91 2.61 12.25
C MET A 259 -3.18 2.67 10.92
N PHE A 260 -2.14 3.50 10.86
CA PHE A 260 -1.22 3.58 9.73
C PHE A 260 -0.21 2.43 9.79
N VAL A 261 0.04 1.80 8.64
CA VAL A 261 0.93 0.64 8.54
C VAL A 261 1.81 0.71 7.29
N ARG A 262 2.96 0.06 7.37
CA ARG A 262 3.84 -0.22 6.24
C ARG A 262 3.72 -1.70 5.88
N ALA A 263 3.30 -1.95 4.66
CA ALA A 263 3.16 -3.29 4.08
C ALA A 263 4.33 -3.57 3.15
N THR A 264 5.16 -4.55 3.48
CA THR A 264 6.31 -4.96 2.66
C THR A 264 5.94 -6.24 1.92
N VAL A 265 5.90 -6.14 0.61
CA VAL A 265 5.61 -7.26 -0.30
C VAL A 265 6.93 -7.78 -0.85
N ASN A 266 7.11 -9.09 -0.83
CA ASN A 266 8.25 -9.77 -1.44
C ASN A 266 7.81 -10.37 -2.78
N PHE A 267 8.41 -9.90 -3.87
CA PHE A 267 8.15 -10.35 -5.24
C PHE A 267 9.08 -11.48 -5.69
N GLY A 268 9.83 -12.07 -4.77
CA GLY A 268 10.83 -13.09 -5.05
C GLY A 268 12.26 -12.59 -4.96
N VAL A 269 13.17 -13.32 -5.56
CA VAL A 269 14.61 -13.00 -5.61
C VAL A 269 15.09 -13.01 -7.05
N ASN A 270 15.97 -12.07 -7.39
CA ASN A 270 16.71 -12.07 -8.63
C ASN A 270 18.17 -12.42 -8.34
N ASN A 271 18.81 -13.12 -9.26
CA ASN A 271 20.24 -13.40 -9.20
C ASN A 271 20.96 -12.40 -10.08
N ASN A 272 21.54 -11.36 -9.48
CA ASN A 272 22.22 -10.28 -10.19
C ASN A 272 23.56 -9.96 -9.53
N VAL A 273 24.48 -9.40 -10.31
CA VAL A 273 25.73 -8.89 -9.80
C VAL A 273 25.46 -7.77 -8.81
N VAL A 274 26.18 -7.77 -7.70
CA VAL A 274 26.08 -6.74 -6.67
C VAL A 274 27.42 -6.03 -6.54
N ILE A 275 27.38 -4.69 -6.55
CA ILE A 275 28.57 -3.85 -6.48
C ILE A 275 28.48 -2.87 -5.29
N PRO A 276 29.60 -2.52 -4.65
CA PRO A 276 29.65 -1.44 -3.66
C PRO A 276 29.24 -0.08 -4.29
N ASP A 277 28.52 0.74 -3.56
CA ASP A 277 28.08 2.06 -4.02
C ASP A 277 29.26 3.01 -4.32
N VAL A 278 30.40 2.83 -3.63
CA VAL A 278 31.64 3.56 -3.85
C VAL A 278 32.28 3.29 -5.22
N ALA A 279 31.96 2.17 -5.88
CA ALA A 279 32.48 1.86 -7.23
C ALA A 279 31.73 2.63 -8.33
N VAL A 280 30.56 3.19 -8.04
CA VAL A 280 29.70 3.83 -9.02
C VAL A 280 30.11 5.26 -9.28
N VAL A 281 30.48 5.55 -10.52
CA VAL A 281 30.82 6.90 -11.00
C VAL A 281 29.60 7.50 -11.69
N LYS A 282 29.16 8.67 -11.23
CA LYS A 282 28.07 9.43 -11.86
C LYS A 282 28.62 10.41 -12.89
N GLN A 283 28.22 10.27 -14.14
CA GLN A 283 28.57 11.23 -15.17
C GLN A 283 27.81 12.54 -14.97
N GLN A 284 28.53 13.64 -14.90
CA GLN A 284 27.93 14.97 -14.78
C GLN A 284 27.21 15.34 -16.09
N GLY A 285 25.97 15.84 -15.95
CA GLY A 285 25.15 16.28 -17.08
C GLY A 285 24.16 15.22 -17.60
N SER A 286 24.58 13.99 -17.87
CA SER A 286 23.69 12.93 -18.38
C SER A 286 22.97 12.18 -17.26
N GLY A 287 23.56 12.13 -16.05
CA GLY A 287 23.04 11.32 -14.94
C GLY A 287 23.29 9.82 -15.09
N GLU A 288 23.97 9.39 -16.14
CA GLU A 288 24.33 7.99 -16.38
C GLU A 288 25.31 7.49 -15.33
N ARG A 289 25.31 6.16 -15.12
CA ARG A 289 26.14 5.48 -14.15
C ARG A 289 27.17 4.64 -14.86
N PHE A 290 28.40 4.67 -14.37
CA PHE A 290 29.53 3.94 -14.90
C PHE A 290 30.32 3.31 -13.77
N VAL A 291 31.09 2.29 -14.12
CA VAL A 291 32.11 1.67 -13.26
C VAL A 291 33.39 1.50 -14.06
N TYR A 292 34.54 1.41 -13.39
CA TYR A 292 35.80 1.02 -14.01
C TYR A 292 35.99 -0.48 -13.75
N ILE A 293 36.11 -1.28 -14.81
CA ILE A 293 36.44 -2.70 -14.76
C ILE A 293 37.93 -2.86 -15.00
N LEU A 294 38.62 -3.58 -14.15
CA LEU A 294 40.05 -3.91 -14.33
C LEU A 294 40.17 -5.10 -15.27
N ASN A 295 40.91 -4.91 -16.33
CA ASN A 295 41.23 -5.94 -17.33
C ASN A 295 42.48 -6.74 -16.92
N GLU A 296 42.65 -7.92 -17.51
CA GLU A 296 43.79 -8.82 -17.26
C GLU A 296 45.15 -8.18 -17.63
N ASP A 297 45.15 -7.21 -18.58
CA ASP A 297 46.33 -6.48 -19.01
C ASP A 297 46.75 -5.32 -18.09
N GLY A 298 46.02 -5.14 -16.98
CA GLY A 298 46.22 -4.05 -16.02
C GLY A 298 45.67 -2.71 -16.44
N THR A 299 44.86 -2.66 -17.50
CA THR A 299 44.12 -1.45 -17.91
C THR A 299 42.73 -1.43 -17.29
N VAL A 300 42.05 -0.26 -17.26
CA VAL A 300 40.67 -0.14 -16.82
C VAL A 300 39.76 0.27 -17.98
N THR A 301 38.61 -0.36 -18.07
CA THR A 301 37.53 -0.04 -19.00
C THR A 301 36.44 0.76 -18.30
N TYR A 302 36.04 1.90 -18.88
CA TYR A 302 34.95 2.75 -18.40
C TYR A 302 33.63 2.23 -18.94
N GLN A 303 32.96 1.37 -18.16
CA GLN A 303 31.77 0.64 -18.56
C GLN A 303 30.48 1.28 -18.02
N LYS A 304 29.51 1.52 -18.92
CA LYS A 304 28.17 1.96 -18.55
C LYS A 304 27.42 0.82 -17.87
N VAL A 305 26.73 1.14 -16.78
CA VAL A 305 25.93 0.17 -16.01
C VAL A 305 24.51 0.63 -15.81
N VAL A 306 23.59 -0.31 -15.82
CA VAL A 306 22.20 -0.09 -15.42
C VAL A 306 22.04 -0.62 -13.99
N LEU A 307 21.83 0.30 -13.05
CA LEU A 307 21.67 -0.05 -11.65
C LEU A 307 20.21 -0.39 -11.35
N GLY A 308 20.02 -1.42 -10.58
CA GLY A 308 18.73 -1.82 -10.00
C GLY A 308 18.56 -1.26 -8.60
N ARG A 309 18.26 -2.14 -7.66
CA ARG A 309 17.97 -1.80 -6.27
C ARG A 309 19.24 -1.40 -5.51
N ARG A 310 19.09 -0.41 -4.61
CA ARG A 310 20.08 -0.10 -3.59
C ARG A 310 19.82 -0.90 -2.33
N MET A 311 20.84 -1.58 -1.82
CA MET A 311 20.83 -2.40 -0.61
C MET A 311 21.89 -1.89 0.38
N GLY A 312 21.52 -0.89 1.17
CA GLY A 312 22.47 -0.24 2.08
C GLY A 312 23.60 0.46 1.33
N ALA A 313 24.83 -0.08 1.41
CA ALA A 313 26.02 0.41 0.73
C ALA A 313 26.32 -0.29 -0.61
N GLU A 314 25.40 -1.04 -1.15
CA GLU A 314 25.57 -1.81 -2.38
C GLU A 314 24.43 -1.53 -3.37
N TYR A 315 24.72 -1.77 -4.66
CA TYR A 315 23.75 -1.70 -5.74
C TYR A 315 23.66 -3.04 -6.49
N GLU A 316 22.44 -3.44 -6.79
CA GLU A 316 22.14 -4.44 -7.81
C GLU A 316 22.50 -3.89 -9.19
N VAL A 317 23.15 -4.67 -10.04
CA VAL A 317 23.44 -4.34 -11.43
C VAL A 317 22.53 -5.19 -12.31
N LEU A 318 21.73 -4.52 -13.13
CA LEU A 318 20.84 -5.17 -14.08
C LEU A 318 21.54 -5.48 -15.39
N GLU A 319 22.45 -4.58 -15.82
CA GLU A 319 23.21 -4.70 -17.09
C GLU A 319 24.57 -4.04 -16.97
N GLY A 320 25.58 -4.57 -17.67
CA GLY A 320 26.87 -3.92 -17.90
C GLY A 320 28.05 -4.50 -17.13
N ILE A 321 27.85 -5.52 -16.26
CA ILE A 321 28.94 -6.20 -15.55
C ILE A 321 28.68 -7.71 -15.56
N GLU A 322 29.71 -8.48 -15.85
CA GLU A 322 29.67 -9.95 -15.79
C GLU A 322 30.04 -10.47 -14.40
N ASP A 323 29.62 -11.71 -14.12
CA ASP A 323 29.96 -12.40 -12.87
C ASP A 323 31.50 -12.59 -12.77
N GLY A 324 32.04 -12.36 -11.58
CA GLY A 324 33.47 -12.50 -11.33
C GLY A 324 34.36 -11.33 -11.81
N ALA A 325 33.79 -10.29 -12.43
CA ALA A 325 34.55 -9.12 -12.85
C ALA A 325 35.22 -8.42 -11.66
N THR A 326 36.40 -7.84 -11.90
CA THR A 326 37.08 -7.01 -10.90
C THR A 326 36.82 -5.54 -11.17
N ILE A 327 36.24 -4.82 -10.24
CA ILE A 327 35.89 -3.40 -10.38
C ILE A 327 36.71 -2.52 -9.45
N VAL A 328 36.91 -1.27 -9.85
CA VAL A 328 37.63 -0.27 -9.05
C VAL A 328 36.68 0.31 -8.01
N THR A 329 37.07 0.25 -6.74
CA THR A 329 36.30 0.79 -5.60
C THR A 329 36.92 2.06 -4.98
N GLY A 330 38.15 2.42 -5.37
CA GLY A 330 38.82 3.61 -4.90
C GLY A 330 39.85 4.16 -5.92
N GLY A 331 40.05 5.47 -5.96
CA GLY A 331 40.97 6.12 -6.87
C GLY A 331 40.40 6.56 -8.23
N GLN A 332 39.07 6.43 -8.44
CA GLN A 332 38.39 6.64 -9.73
C GLN A 332 38.56 8.06 -10.33
N ILE A 333 38.77 9.09 -9.49
CA ILE A 333 38.80 10.51 -9.92
C ILE A 333 39.87 10.80 -10.95
N ARG A 334 40.96 10.00 -10.96
CA ARG A 334 42.12 10.17 -11.85
C ARG A 334 42.10 9.23 -13.04
N LEU A 335 41.10 8.37 -13.14
CA LEU A 335 41.05 7.36 -14.19
C LEU A 335 40.44 7.91 -15.48
N LYS A 336 40.93 7.39 -16.57
CA LYS A 336 40.36 7.53 -17.92
C LYS A 336 40.22 6.13 -18.51
N ASP A 337 39.36 5.99 -19.48
CA ASP A 337 39.23 4.75 -20.22
C ASP A 337 40.54 4.28 -20.83
N GLY A 338 40.90 3.01 -20.70
CA GLY A 338 42.12 2.40 -21.24
C GLY A 338 43.44 2.72 -20.49
N ILE A 339 43.39 3.45 -19.37
CA ILE A 339 44.64 3.75 -18.63
C ILE A 339 45.10 2.53 -17.82
N LYS A 340 46.45 2.34 -17.77
CA LYS A 340 47.06 1.33 -16.88
C LYS A 340 47.01 1.82 -15.42
N VAL A 341 46.70 0.90 -14.50
CA VAL A 341 46.62 1.15 -13.08
C VAL A 341 47.48 0.19 -12.27
N THR A 342 47.83 0.60 -11.06
CA THR A 342 48.49 -0.27 -10.07
C THR A 342 47.48 -0.58 -8.97
N VAL A 343 47.26 -1.86 -8.68
CA VAL A 343 46.33 -2.30 -7.63
C VAL A 343 47.00 -2.15 -6.27
N ASN A 344 46.32 -1.52 -5.35
CA ASN A 344 46.72 -1.49 -3.94
C ASN A 344 46.19 -2.77 -3.28
N GLU A 345 47.08 -3.62 -2.80
CA GLU A 345 46.71 -4.82 -2.02
C GLU A 345 46.12 -4.49 -0.67
#